data_d2024d324020732772fff08df4a71b4f
#
_entry.id   d2024d324020732772fff08df4a71b4f
#
_cell.length_a   1.000
_cell.length_b   1.000
_cell.length_c   1.000
_cell.angle_alpha   90.00
_cell.angle_beta   90.00
_cell.angle_gamma   90.00
#
_symmetry.space_group_name_H-M   'P 1'
#
loop_
_entity.id
_entity.type
_entity.pdbx_description
1 polymer ?
#
loop_
_entity_poly.entity_id
_entity_poly.type
_entity_poly.pdbx_seq_one_letter_code
_entity_poly.pdbx_strand_id
1 'polypeptide(L)'
;MDSIRYIRKERGGNRVEKETTPSQSEWLVMEVLWAGDASMTAKEVIQKMQDTTSMSPRMVRVLLNRLWQKGIISYTVDEKDARVYHYFAKKSKEECQKEKSRKFVDSYFAGSNTNAMAALLESTRLTEEQYQELWNILQKKDRDKT
;
A
#
# COMPACT_ATOMS: atom_id res chain seq x y z
N MET A 1 -1.61 10.50 20.70
CA MET A 1 -2.60 10.26 19.66
C MET A 1 -2.71 8.80 19.36
N ASP A 2 -3.85 8.29 19.66
CA ASP A 2 -4.02 6.86 19.74
C ASP A 2 -4.36 6.22 18.43
N SER A 3 -3.41 5.50 17.88
CA SER A 3 -3.67 4.55 16.80
C SER A 3 -4.62 3.42 17.22
N ILE A 4 -4.93 3.35 18.50
CA ILE A 4 -5.79 2.34 19.13
C ILE A 4 -7.25 2.46 18.69
N ARG A 5 -7.66 3.60 18.18
CA ARG A 5 -9.04 3.87 17.77
C ARG A 5 -9.55 3.08 16.57
N TYR A 6 -8.66 2.34 15.92
CA TYR A 6 -9.04 1.52 14.78
C TYR A 6 -9.55 0.15 15.14
N ILE A 7 -9.27 -0.30 16.35
CA ILE A 7 -9.80 -1.56 16.81
C ILE A 7 -11.17 -1.27 17.39
N ARG A 8 -12.18 -1.31 16.55
CA ARG A 8 -13.54 -1.18 16.99
C ARG A 8 -14.09 -2.55 17.29
N LYS A 9 -14.52 -2.74 18.52
CA LYS A 9 -15.35 -3.90 18.86
C LYS A 9 -16.73 -3.62 18.33
N GLU A 10 -17.15 -4.35 17.34
CA GLU A 10 -18.54 -4.32 16.95
C GLU A 10 -19.40 -5.03 18.00
N ARG A 11 -20.64 -4.59 18.11
CA ARG A 11 -21.62 -5.26 18.94
C ARG A 11 -21.82 -6.67 18.43
N GLY A 12 -21.54 -7.64 19.26
CA GLY A 12 -21.61 -9.05 18.88
C GLY A 12 -20.29 -9.78 18.93
N GLY A 13 -19.22 -9.10 19.34
CA GLY A 13 -17.93 -9.73 19.58
C GLY A 13 -17.01 -9.84 18.38
N ASN A 14 -17.42 -9.34 17.22
CA ASN A 14 -16.58 -9.34 16.05
C ASN A 14 -15.57 -8.20 16.13
N ARG A 15 -14.30 -8.56 16.04
CA ARG A 15 -13.21 -7.62 16.01
C ARG A 15 -12.95 -7.21 14.55
N VAL A 16 -13.11 -5.93 14.26
CA VAL A 16 -12.66 -5.40 12.97
C VAL A 16 -11.15 -5.26 13.06
N GLU A 17 -10.44 -6.02 12.25
CA GLU A 17 -8.99 -5.94 12.19
C GLU A 17 -8.57 -4.59 11.61
N LYS A 18 -7.49 -4.03 12.16
CA LYS A 18 -6.89 -2.82 11.65
C LYS A 18 -6.38 -3.06 10.23
N GLU A 19 -6.81 -2.24 9.29
CA GLU A 19 -6.29 -2.29 7.94
C GLU A 19 -4.84 -1.80 7.93
N THR A 20 -3.93 -2.63 7.42
CA THR A 20 -2.50 -2.37 7.41
C THR A 20 -1.94 -2.10 6.02
N THR A 21 -2.80 -2.08 5.01
CA THR A 21 -2.40 -1.77 3.64
C THR A 21 -3.09 -0.52 3.14
N PRO A 22 -2.48 0.22 2.22
CA PRO A 22 -3.12 1.40 1.65
C PRO A 22 -4.35 1.04 0.82
N SER A 23 -5.40 1.86 0.91
CA SER A 23 -6.51 1.81 -0.03
C SER A 23 -6.04 2.29 -1.40
N GLN A 24 -6.89 2.20 -2.42
CA GLN A 24 -6.54 2.69 -3.77
C GLN A 24 -6.17 4.17 -3.76
N SER A 25 -6.93 5.00 -3.07
CA SER A 25 -6.63 6.44 -2.97
C SER A 25 -5.36 6.70 -2.19
N GLU A 26 -5.18 5.99 -1.09
CA GLU A 26 -3.97 6.08 -0.26
C GLU A 26 -2.74 5.59 -1.03
N TRP A 27 -2.92 4.61 -1.91
CA TRP A 27 -1.84 4.10 -2.74
C TRP A 27 -1.24 5.18 -3.62
N LEU A 28 -2.08 6.07 -4.15
CA LEU A 28 -1.61 7.21 -4.95
C LEU A 28 -0.68 8.12 -4.16
N VAL A 29 -0.99 8.36 -2.90
CA VAL A 29 -0.12 9.14 -2.00
C VAL A 29 1.19 8.38 -1.75
N MET A 30 1.10 7.08 -1.51
CA MET A 30 2.28 6.25 -1.27
C MET A 30 3.22 6.22 -2.47
N GLU A 31 2.67 6.20 -3.69
CA GLU A 31 3.51 6.25 -4.90
C GLU A 31 4.41 7.48 -4.92
N VAL A 32 3.90 8.62 -4.45
CA VAL A 32 4.69 9.85 -4.35
C VAL A 32 5.80 9.70 -3.30
N LEU A 33 5.46 9.15 -2.13
CA LEU A 33 6.42 8.97 -1.05
C LEU A 33 7.49 7.93 -1.41
N TRP A 34 7.10 6.83 -2.05
CA TRP A 34 8.05 5.80 -2.47
C TRP A 34 8.98 6.26 -3.58
N ALA A 35 8.50 7.15 -4.46
CA ALA A 35 9.32 7.68 -5.55
C ALA A 35 10.33 8.71 -5.07
N GLY A 36 10.10 9.32 -3.91
CA GLY A 36 11.00 10.33 -3.36
C GLY A 36 12.19 9.72 -2.64
N ASP A 37 13.33 10.40 -2.69
CA ASP A 37 14.57 9.95 -2.03
C ASP A 37 14.63 10.35 -0.56
N ALA A 38 13.75 11.25 -0.14
CA ALA A 38 13.76 11.80 1.21
C ALA A 38 12.33 12.01 1.70
N SER A 39 12.18 12.30 2.99
CA SER A 39 10.90 12.66 3.56
C SER A 39 10.33 13.91 2.86
N MET A 40 9.01 14.01 2.86
CA MET A 40 8.30 15.10 2.17
C MET A 40 7.27 15.72 3.10
N THR A 41 7.13 17.05 2.99
CA THR A 41 6.04 17.77 3.67
C THR A 41 4.72 17.52 2.94
N ALA A 42 3.60 17.76 3.62
CA ALA A 42 2.29 17.65 2.99
C ALA A 42 2.19 18.55 1.74
N LYS A 43 2.73 19.75 1.82
CA LYS A 43 2.75 20.68 0.70
C LYS A 43 3.48 20.12 -0.51
N GLU A 44 4.63 19.48 -0.28
CA GLU A 44 5.40 18.85 -1.35
C GLU A 44 4.65 17.67 -1.96
N VAL A 45 4.01 16.84 -1.14
CA VAL A 45 3.20 15.72 -1.62
C VAL A 45 2.03 16.23 -2.46
N ILE A 46 1.32 17.24 -1.97
CA ILE A 46 0.19 17.87 -2.68
C ILE A 46 0.65 18.37 -4.05
N GLN A 47 1.78 19.06 -4.08
CA GLN A 47 2.32 19.63 -5.31
C GLN A 47 2.65 18.56 -6.34
N LYS A 48 3.26 17.46 -5.90
CA LYS A 48 3.55 16.31 -6.76
C LYS A 48 2.29 15.64 -7.29
N MET A 49 1.26 15.55 -6.46
CA MET A 49 0.02 14.89 -6.85
C MET A 49 -0.83 15.73 -7.81
N GLN A 50 -0.69 17.03 -7.80
CA GLN A 50 -1.40 17.92 -8.72
C GLN A 50 -1.03 17.65 -10.18
N ASP A 51 0.17 17.14 -10.42
CA ASP A 51 0.63 16.83 -11.77
C ASP A 51 -0.01 15.56 -12.35
N THR A 52 -0.49 14.67 -11.49
CA THR A 52 -0.96 13.35 -11.91
C THR A 52 -2.40 13.03 -11.52
N THR A 53 -2.98 13.77 -10.59
CA THR A 53 -4.34 13.50 -10.11
C THR A 53 -5.12 14.82 -9.99
N SER A 54 -6.45 14.69 -9.92
CA SER A 54 -7.34 15.81 -9.63
C SER A 54 -7.67 15.92 -8.14
N MET A 55 -6.94 15.20 -7.29
CA MET A 55 -7.21 15.14 -5.87
C MET A 55 -6.94 16.51 -5.21
N SER A 56 -7.88 16.94 -4.37
CA SER A 56 -7.76 18.23 -3.68
C SER A 56 -6.66 18.18 -2.61
N PRO A 57 -6.06 19.34 -2.28
CA PRO A 57 -5.11 19.40 -1.17
C PRO A 57 -5.68 18.88 0.15
N ARG A 58 -6.93 19.17 0.41
CA ARG A 58 -7.63 18.71 1.62
C ARG A 58 -7.69 17.18 1.66
N MET A 59 -8.03 16.56 0.53
CA MET A 59 -8.11 15.09 0.45
C MET A 59 -6.73 14.46 0.67
N VAL A 60 -5.68 15.03 0.11
CA VAL A 60 -4.31 14.53 0.32
C VAL A 60 -3.97 14.52 1.80
N ARG A 61 -4.31 15.61 2.53
CA ARG A 61 -4.05 15.68 3.97
C ARG A 61 -4.83 14.64 4.75
N VAL A 62 -6.09 14.39 4.37
CA VAL A 62 -6.91 13.33 4.96
C VAL A 62 -6.25 11.96 4.75
N LEU A 63 -5.76 11.70 3.55
CA LEU A 63 -5.12 10.43 3.22
C LEU A 63 -3.79 10.24 3.95
N LEU A 64 -2.99 11.29 4.07
CA LEU A 64 -1.75 11.26 4.87
C LEU A 64 -2.06 10.88 6.32
N ASN A 65 -3.08 11.49 6.90
CA ASN A 65 -3.48 11.19 8.26
C ASN A 65 -3.93 9.72 8.40
N ARG A 66 -4.72 9.22 7.46
CA ARG A 66 -5.15 7.82 7.46
C ARG A 66 -3.98 6.85 7.35
N LEU A 67 -3.02 7.16 6.48
CA LEU A 67 -1.82 6.35 6.30
C LEU A 67 -0.97 6.31 7.58
N TRP A 68 -0.85 7.46 8.23
CA TRP A 68 -0.16 7.54 9.53
C TRP A 68 -0.87 6.69 10.57
N GLN A 69 -2.19 6.79 10.62
CA GLN A 69 -3.00 6.03 11.57
C GLN A 69 -2.92 4.52 11.34
N LYS A 70 -2.75 4.10 10.09
CA LYS A 70 -2.54 2.69 9.72
C LYS A 70 -1.12 2.21 10.02
N GLY A 71 -0.21 3.10 10.37
CA GLY A 71 1.18 2.75 10.62
C GLY A 71 2.00 2.51 9.36
N ILE A 72 1.51 2.95 8.20
CA ILE A 72 2.19 2.76 6.92
C ILE A 72 3.22 3.85 6.69
N ILE A 73 2.94 5.05 7.19
CA ILE A 73 3.87 6.18 7.18
C ILE A 73 4.10 6.69 8.59
N SER A 74 5.16 7.44 8.76
CA SER A 74 5.40 8.22 9.97
C SER A 74 5.90 9.60 9.55
N TYR A 75 6.22 10.43 10.53
CA TYR A 75 6.73 11.77 10.25
C TYR A 75 7.69 12.22 11.35
N THR A 76 8.54 13.16 10.99
CA THR A 76 9.32 13.94 11.94
C THR A 76 8.82 15.38 11.90
N VAL A 77 8.96 16.08 13.01
CA VAL A 77 8.55 17.48 13.11
C VAL A 77 9.71 18.36 12.64
N ASP A 78 9.39 19.39 11.86
CA ASP A 78 10.41 20.33 11.38
C ASP A 78 11.08 21.06 12.55
N GLU A 79 12.39 21.24 12.46
CA GLU A 79 13.16 21.88 13.54
C GLU A 79 12.78 23.34 13.77
N LYS A 80 12.36 24.04 12.73
CA LYS A 80 12.08 25.46 12.77
C LYS A 80 10.59 25.78 12.92
N ASP A 81 9.71 24.87 12.51
CA ASP A 81 8.26 25.07 12.58
C ASP A 81 7.59 23.77 13.00
N ALA A 82 7.13 23.73 14.23
CA ALA A 82 6.48 22.56 14.82
C ALA A 82 5.15 22.17 14.14
N ARG A 83 4.63 23.02 13.27
CA ARG A 83 3.42 22.74 12.51
C ARG A 83 3.70 22.00 11.22
N VAL A 84 4.96 21.90 10.83
CA VAL A 84 5.38 21.25 9.58
C VAL A 84 5.89 19.84 9.89
N TYR A 85 5.31 18.85 9.23
CA TYR A 85 5.66 17.44 9.36
C TYR A 85 6.36 16.97 8.08
N HIS A 86 7.39 16.19 8.26
CA HIS A 86 8.13 15.55 7.17
C HIS A 86 7.77 14.06 7.16
N TYR A 87 6.96 13.64 6.22
CA TYR A 87 6.43 12.30 6.13
C TYR A 87 7.38 11.36 5.40
N PHE A 88 7.41 10.13 5.82
CA PHE A 88 8.19 9.07 5.18
C PHE A 88 7.48 7.72 5.29
N ALA A 89 7.72 6.85 4.32
CA ALA A 89 7.14 5.52 4.31
C ALA A 89 7.84 4.62 5.32
N LYS A 90 7.08 3.94 6.16
CA LYS A 90 7.57 2.91 7.08
C LYS A 90 7.56 1.53 6.43
N LYS A 91 6.70 1.33 5.45
CA LYS A 91 6.59 0.09 4.68
C LYS A 91 7.03 0.33 3.26
N SER A 92 7.75 -0.62 2.70
CA SER A 92 8.14 -0.57 1.31
C SER A 92 6.96 -0.87 0.39
N LYS A 93 7.08 -0.47 -0.86
CA LYS A 93 6.09 -0.78 -1.89
C LYS A 93 5.94 -2.30 -2.04
N GLU A 94 7.04 -3.03 -2.02
CA GLU A 94 7.03 -4.49 -2.12
C GLU A 94 6.28 -5.15 -0.97
N GLU A 95 6.51 -4.69 0.26
CA GLU A 95 5.77 -5.20 1.42
C GLU A 95 4.27 -5.00 1.26
N CYS A 96 3.87 -3.79 0.84
CA CYS A 96 2.46 -3.46 0.64
C CYS A 96 1.84 -4.28 -0.50
N GLN A 97 2.58 -4.50 -1.58
CA GLN A 97 2.12 -5.33 -2.70
C GLN A 97 1.90 -6.77 -2.27
N LYS A 98 2.82 -7.33 -1.50
CA LYS A 98 2.70 -8.70 -0.98
C LYS A 98 1.52 -8.87 -0.05
N GLU A 99 1.33 -7.91 0.86
CA GLU A 99 0.17 -7.95 1.77
C GLU A 99 -1.16 -7.82 1.02
N LYS A 100 -1.22 -6.93 0.03
CA LYS A 100 -2.41 -6.77 -0.83
C LYS A 100 -2.70 -8.04 -1.60
N SER A 101 -1.68 -8.66 -2.15
CA SER A 101 -1.83 -9.91 -2.90
C SER A 101 -2.41 -11.01 -2.03
N ARG A 102 -1.87 -11.17 -0.82
CA ARG A 102 -2.35 -12.19 0.13
C ARG A 102 -3.81 -11.94 0.50
N LYS A 103 -4.17 -10.70 0.82
CA LYS A 103 -5.54 -10.34 1.17
C LYS A 103 -6.51 -10.54 0.01
N PHE A 104 -6.06 -10.24 -1.20
CA PHE A 104 -6.83 -10.47 -2.42
C PHE A 104 -7.15 -11.95 -2.60
N VAL A 105 -6.15 -12.81 -2.45
CA VAL A 105 -6.32 -14.26 -2.56
C VAL A 105 -7.27 -14.77 -1.47
N ASP A 106 -7.07 -14.33 -0.24
CA ASP A 106 -7.92 -14.75 0.88
C ASP A 106 -9.37 -14.28 0.71
N SER A 107 -9.56 -13.05 0.24
CA SER A 107 -10.89 -12.45 0.13
C SER A 107 -11.71 -12.99 -1.04
N TYR A 108 -11.07 -13.22 -2.18
CA TYR A 108 -11.79 -13.55 -3.42
C TYR A 108 -11.57 -14.97 -3.91
N PHE A 109 -10.59 -15.67 -3.39
CA PHE A 109 -10.26 -17.03 -3.83
C PHE A 109 -10.14 -18.03 -2.67
N ALA A 110 -10.75 -17.69 -1.55
CA ALA A 110 -10.78 -18.54 -0.36
C ALA A 110 -9.39 -19.07 0.03
N GLY A 111 -8.35 -18.26 -0.17
CA GLY A 111 -6.98 -18.63 0.16
C GLY A 111 -6.28 -19.49 -0.90
N SER A 112 -6.93 -19.78 -2.02
CA SER A 112 -6.32 -20.60 -3.07
C SER A 112 -5.44 -19.76 -3.99
N ASN A 113 -4.14 -19.85 -3.80
CA ASN A 113 -3.16 -19.17 -4.66
C ASN A 113 -3.26 -19.66 -6.12
N THR A 114 -3.45 -20.95 -6.30
CA THR A 114 -3.55 -21.53 -7.64
C THR A 114 -4.75 -21.01 -8.40
N ASN A 115 -5.91 -20.91 -7.74
CA ASN A 115 -7.12 -20.38 -8.38
C ASN A 115 -6.97 -18.90 -8.73
N ALA A 116 -6.34 -18.13 -7.86
CA ALA A 116 -6.09 -16.71 -8.11
C ALA A 116 -5.17 -16.51 -9.32
N MET A 117 -4.07 -17.27 -9.36
CA MET A 117 -3.11 -17.20 -10.48
C MET A 117 -3.73 -17.65 -11.79
N ALA A 118 -4.53 -18.71 -11.77
CA ALA A 118 -5.24 -19.19 -12.94
C ALA A 118 -6.20 -18.12 -13.49
N ALA A 119 -6.95 -17.47 -12.61
CA ALA A 119 -7.88 -16.41 -13.01
C ALA A 119 -7.15 -15.24 -13.67
N LEU A 120 -6.01 -14.84 -13.10
CA LEU A 120 -5.20 -13.77 -13.67
C LEU A 120 -4.64 -14.15 -15.04
N LEU A 121 -4.14 -15.37 -15.18
CA LEU A 121 -3.61 -15.87 -16.46
C LEU A 121 -4.68 -15.95 -17.53
N GLU A 122 -5.88 -16.42 -17.18
CA GLU A 122 -6.99 -16.53 -18.10
C GLU A 122 -7.53 -15.16 -18.55
N SER A 123 -7.43 -14.16 -17.71
CA SER A 123 -7.95 -12.81 -17.98
C SER A 123 -6.95 -11.88 -18.67
N THR A 124 -5.72 -12.33 -18.89
CA THR A 124 -4.64 -11.51 -19.43
C THR A 124 -4.01 -12.15 -20.66
N ARG A 125 -3.59 -11.32 -21.61
CA ARG A 125 -2.76 -11.78 -22.72
C ARG A 125 -1.30 -11.50 -22.35
N LEU A 126 -0.50 -12.54 -22.37
CA LEU A 126 0.93 -12.43 -22.07
C LEU A 126 1.71 -12.30 -23.37
N THR A 127 2.69 -11.39 -23.38
CA THR A 127 3.71 -11.37 -24.42
C THR A 127 4.69 -12.54 -24.18
N GLU A 128 5.48 -12.87 -25.19
CA GLU A 128 6.48 -13.92 -25.05
C GLU A 128 7.48 -13.59 -23.92
N GLU A 129 7.86 -12.31 -23.81
CA GLU A 129 8.76 -11.86 -22.75
C GLU A 129 8.13 -12.04 -21.35
N GLN A 130 6.87 -11.69 -21.19
CA GLN A 130 6.15 -11.85 -19.93
C GLN A 130 5.99 -13.31 -19.56
N TYR A 131 5.68 -14.15 -20.54
CA TYR A 131 5.61 -15.61 -20.33
C TYR A 131 6.95 -16.13 -19.82
N GLN A 132 8.04 -15.72 -20.45
CA GLN A 132 9.38 -16.16 -20.06
C GLN A 132 9.75 -15.69 -18.64
N GLU A 133 9.40 -14.46 -18.30
CA GLU A 133 9.60 -13.92 -16.95
C GLU A 133 8.86 -14.75 -15.90
N LEU A 134 7.59 -15.06 -16.15
CA LEU A 134 6.79 -15.87 -15.23
C LEU A 134 7.35 -17.29 -15.11
N TRP A 135 7.78 -17.88 -16.22
CA TRP A 135 8.41 -19.19 -16.22
C TRP A 135 9.65 -19.21 -15.35
N ASN A 136 10.48 -18.17 -15.48
CA ASN A 136 11.70 -18.05 -14.68
C ASN A 136 11.40 -17.92 -13.18
N ILE A 137 10.33 -17.20 -12.82
CA ILE A 137 9.89 -17.08 -11.43
C ILE A 137 9.48 -18.44 -10.87
N LEU A 138 8.72 -19.20 -11.65
CA LEU A 138 8.29 -20.56 -11.25
C LEU A 138 9.49 -21.48 -11.07
N GLN A 139 10.46 -21.43 -11.98
CA GLN A 139 11.67 -22.22 -11.90
C GLN A 139 12.48 -21.89 -10.65
N LYS A 140 12.62 -20.62 -10.33
CA LYS A 140 13.32 -20.16 -9.14
C LYS A 140 12.63 -20.67 -7.87
N LYS A 141 11.31 -20.59 -7.82
CA LYS A 141 10.54 -21.11 -6.68
C LYS A 141 10.72 -22.60 -6.48
N ASP A 142 10.78 -23.35 -7.56
CA ASP A 142 11.01 -24.79 -7.50
C ASP A 142 12.38 -25.12 -6.91
N ARG A 143 13.42 -24.38 -7.31
CA ARG A 143 14.77 -24.55 -6.75
C ARG A 143 14.83 -24.19 -5.26
N ASP A 144 14.05 -23.19 -4.83
CA ASP A 144 14.03 -22.74 -3.44
C ASP A 144 13.32 -23.73 -2.50
N LYS A 145 12.62 -24.74 -3.05
CA LYS A 145 11.99 -25.80 -2.25
C LYS A 145 12.98 -26.83 -1.72
N THR A 146 14.15 -26.86 -2.27
CA THR A 146 15.21 -27.75 -1.83
C THR A 146 16.19 -27.00 -0.93
#